data_35482d15671ad16b32de9607fce8f3f6
#
_entry.id   35482d15671ad16b32de9607fce8f3f6
#
_cell.length_a   1.000
_cell.length_b   1.000
_cell.length_c   1.000
_cell.angle_alpha   90.00
_cell.angle_beta   90.00
_cell.angle_gamma   90.00
#
_symmetry.space_group_name_H-M   'P 1'
#
loop_
_entity.id
_entity.type
_entity.pdbx_description
1 polymer ?
#
loop_
_entity_poly.entity_id
_entity_poly.type
_entity_poly.pdbx_seq_one_letter_code
_entity_poly.pdbx_strand_id
1 'polypeptide(L)'
;YTYVMKVDDAFYRPGEKIEKEGVHVLTIEAFDSAGNKGEAKARFTIDHTPPVIEFEEIEDGEKYEKEKTFYVRTENLEDQIEYIKINGKKQNRKKQKKGYEIQLNEAKNYEIEVKAKDFAGNEKVSQIGFEIYEEKSLWQKIVEPVRKYIFYGNEKVIQDEKMVKEDKKEGKKKNIILWERAVLFGALIVVGIWKREKVKEIWKNLS
;
A
#
# COMPACT_ATOMS: atom_id res chain seq x y z
N TYR A 1 24.64 -17.88 -56.27
CA TYR A 1 23.40 -17.61 -55.53
C TYR A 1 23.33 -16.14 -55.19
N THR A 2 22.19 -15.49 -55.49
CA THR A 2 21.91 -14.13 -55.04
C THR A 2 20.73 -14.19 -54.05
N TYR A 3 20.67 -13.26 -53.11
CA TYR A 3 19.54 -13.15 -52.19
C TYR A 3 19.13 -11.70 -52.00
N VAL A 4 17.86 -11.53 -51.69
CA VAL A 4 17.23 -10.25 -51.30
C VAL A 4 16.55 -10.43 -50.00
N MET A 5 16.77 -9.48 -49.09
CA MET A 5 16.06 -9.43 -47.81
C MET A 5 15.12 -8.22 -47.78
N LYS A 6 13.94 -8.42 -47.22
CA LYS A 6 12.95 -7.37 -47.01
C LYS A 6 12.37 -7.48 -45.61
N VAL A 7 12.15 -6.34 -44.96
CA VAL A 7 11.35 -6.24 -43.74
C VAL A 7 10.12 -5.39 -44.08
N ASP A 8 8.92 -5.94 -43.90
CA ASP A 8 7.65 -5.30 -44.26
C ASP A 8 7.65 -4.80 -45.71
N ASP A 9 8.11 -5.64 -46.60
CA ASP A 9 8.26 -5.40 -48.04
C ASP A 9 9.30 -4.34 -48.45
N ALA A 10 9.96 -3.65 -47.50
CA ALA A 10 11.10 -2.76 -47.74
C ALA A 10 12.43 -3.52 -47.78
N PHE A 11 13.33 -3.14 -48.70
CA PHE A 11 14.67 -3.71 -48.73
C PHE A 11 15.38 -3.55 -47.41
N TYR A 12 15.96 -4.64 -46.91
CA TYR A 12 16.71 -4.69 -45.65
C TYR A 12 18.13 -5.18 -45.89
N ARG A 13 19.10 -4.49 -45.33
CA ARG A 13 20.51 -4.91 -45.32
C ARG A 13 20.84 -5.55 -43.99
N PRO A 14 21.52 -6.73 -44.00
CA PRO A 14 21.95 -7.36 -42.75
C PRO A 14 22.76 -6.40 -41.87
N GLY A 15 22.35 -6.25 -40.59
CA GLY A 15 22.97 -5.35 -39.64
C GLY A 15 22.32 -3.98 -39.52
N GLU A 16 21.36 -3.62 -40.36
CA GLU A 16 20.53 -2.45 -40.15
C GLU A 16 19.61 -2.65 -38.90
N LYS A 17 19.53 -1.61 -38.08
CA LYS A 17 18.68 -1.65 -36.89
C LYS A 17 17.21 -1.37 -37.27
N ILE A 18 16.30 -2.19 -36.81
CA ILE A 18 14.88 -1.99 -36.94
C ILE A 18 14.38 -1.45 -35.61
N GLU A 19 13.91 -0.19 -35.58
CA GLU A 19 13.53 0.52 -34.35
C GLU A 19 12.01 0.67 -34.18
N LYS A 20 11.27 0.49 -35.26
CA LYS A 20 9.83 0.67 -35.22
C LYS A 20 9.17 -0.44 -34.42
N GLU A 21 8.40 -0.04 -33.40
CA GLU A 21 7.58 -1.00 -32.65
C GLU A 21 6.47 -1.61 -33.51
N GLY A 22 6.15 -2.85 -33.19
CA GLY A 22 5.09 -3.60 -33.84
C GLY A 22 5.54 -4.96 -34.35
N VAL A 23 4.64 -5.59 -35.10
CA VAL A 23 4.87 -6.88 -35.73
C VAL A 23 5.49 -6.67 -37.11
N HIS A 24 6.60 -7.31 -37.36
CA HIS A 24 7.36 -7.24 -38.60
C HIS A 24 7.48 -8.60 -39.27
N VAL A 25 7.63 -8.58 -40.57
CA VAL A 25 7.83 -9.78 -41.38
C VAL A 25 9.14 -9.66 -42.16
N LEU A 26 10.12 -10.50 -41.80
CA LEU A 26 11.33 -10.67 -42.59
C LEU A 26 11.03 -11.67 -43.73
N THR A 27 11.25 -11.25 -44.95
CA THR A 27 11.19 -12.10 -46.15
C THR A 27 12.56 -12.22 -46.76
N ILE A 28 13.02 -13.44 -47.03
CA ILE A 28 14.28 -13.72 -47.75
C ILE A 28 13.93 -14.43 -49.02
N GLU A 29 14.31 -13.85 -50.15
CA GLU A 29 14.22 -14.44 -51.47
C GLU A 29 15.63 -14.82 -51.99
N ALA A 30 15.83 -16.06 -52.34
CA ALA A 30 17.10 -16.55 -52.87
C ALA A 30 16.90 -17.07 -54.30
N PHE A 31 17.87 -16.85 -55.14
CA PHE A 31 17.88 -17.27 -56.53
C PHE A 31 19.14 -18.11 -56.80
N ASP A 32 18.96 -19.23 -57.49
CA ASP A 32 20.02 -20.03 -58.01
C ASP A 32 20.57 -19.50 -59.36
N SER A 33 21.61 -20.10 -59.87
CA SER A 33 22.22 -19.74 -61.18
C SER A 33 21.33 -20.04 -62.37
N ALA A 34 20.31 -20.87 -62.21
CA ALA A 34 19.29 -21.20 -63.21
C ALA A 34 18.06 -20.28 -63.16
N GLY A 35 18.00 -19.37 -62.17
CA GLY A 35 16.90 -18.44 -61.98
C GLY A 35 15.76 -18.99 -61.12
N ASN A 36 15.89 -20.19 -60.54
CA ASN A 36 14.86 -20.70 -59.62
C ASN A 36 14.84 -19.90 -58.32
N LYS A 37 13.66 -19.57 -57.84
CA LYS A 37 13.43 -18.79 -56.62
C LYS A 37 13.04 -19.67 -55.44
N GLY A 38 13.72 -19.49 -54.32
CA GLY A 38 13.32 -19.94 -53.00
C GLY A 38 12.89 -18.75 -52.14
N GLU A 39 11.89 -18.95 -51.28
CA GLU A 39 11.39 -17.90 -50.35
C GLU A 39 11.26 -18.46 -48.95
N ALA A 40 11.70 -17.66 -47.94
CA ALA A 40 11.45 -17.93 -46.52
C ALA A 40 10.91 -16.67 -45.85
N LYS A 41 10.00 -16.86 -44.89
CA LYS A 41 9.42 -15.77 -44.08
C LYS A 41 9.56 -16.05 -42.58
N ALA A 42 9.91 -15.02 -41.84
CA ALA A 42 9.92 -15.04 -40.38
C ALA A 42 9.13 -13.84 -39.84
N ARG A 43 8.29 -14.08 -38.87
CA ARG A 43 7.55 -13.02 -38.17
C ARG A 43 8.20 -12.78 -36.80
N PHE A 44 8.40 -11.51 -36.46
CA PHE A 44 8.95 -11.11 -35.16
C PHE A 44 8.27 -9.84 -34.68
N THR A 45 8.37 -9.57 -33.38
CA THR A 45 7.82 -8.37 -32.75
C THR A 45 8.95 -7.56 -32.15
N ILE A 46 8.91 -6.24 -32.34
CA ILE A 46 9.73 -5.27 -31.64
C ILE A 46 8.82 -4.54 -30.67
N ASP A 47 9.18 -4.55 -29.40
CA ASP A 47 8.44 -3.91 -28.32
C ASP A 47 9.47 -3.30 -27.36
N HIS A 48 9.37 -1.98 -27.15
CA HIS A 48 10.19 -1.19 -26.22
C HIS A 48 9.36 -0.58 -25.11
N THR A 49 8.04 -0.81 -25.10
CA THR A 49 7.09 -0.23 -24.18
C THR A 49 7.07 -1.05 -22.86
N PRO A 50 7.49 -0.47 -21.73
CA PRO A 50 7.45 -1.18 -20.46
C PRO A 50 6.02 -1.48 -20.00
N PRO A 51 5.81 -2.53 -19.20
CA PRO A 51 4.50 -2.89 -18.68
C PRO A 51 3.91 -1.81 -17.78
N VAL A 52 2.59 -1.67 -17.79
CA VAL A 52 1.85 -0.77 -16.89
C VAL A 52 1.45 -1.54 -15.64
N ILE A 53 1.82 -0.99 -14.46
CA ILE A 53 1.46 -1.55 -13.16
C ILE A 53 0.31 -0.72 -12.59
N GLU A 54 -0.77 -1.39 -12.19
CA GLU A 54 -1.95 -0.79 -11.60
C GLU A 54 -2.10 -1.17 -10.14
N PHE A 55 -2.47 -0.17 -9.33
CA PHE A 55 -2.85 -0.33 -7.93
C PHE A 55 -4.36 -0.03 -7.82
N GLU A 56 -5.15 -1.04 -7.49
CA GLU A 56 -6.60 -0.87 -7.30
C GLU A 56 -6.92 -0.72 -5.82
N GLU A 57 -7.86 0.13 -5.47
CA GLU A 57 -8.36 0.42 -4.12
C GLU A 57 -7.39 1.20 -3.22
N ILE A 58 -6.23 1.65 -3.73
CA ILE A 58 -5.30 2.52 -3.01
C ILE A 58 -4.79 3.64 -3.92
N GLU A 59 -4.47 4.79 -3.32
CA GLU A 59 -3.91 5.96 -3.98
C GLU A 59 -2.68 6.46 -3.22
N ASP A 60 -1.75 7.09 -3.94
CA ASP A 60 -0.51 7.60 -3.35
C ASP A 60 -0.79 8.78 -2.42
N GLY A 61 -0.19 8.75 -1.23
CA GLY A 61 -0.34 9.78 -0.20
C GLY A 61 -1.62 9.70 0.62
N GLU A 62 -2.56 8.81 0.30
CA GLU A 62 -3.84 8.69 0.99
C GLU A 62 -3.73 8.04 2.39
N LYS A 63 -4.79 8.22 3.19
CA LYS A 63 -4.89 7.69 4.53
C LYS A 63 -6.15 6.84 4.69
N TYR A 64 -5.97 5.64 5.20
CA TYR A 64 -7.04 4.68 5.40
C TYR A 64 -7.22 4.35 6.87
N GLU A 65 -8.48 4.27 7.32
CA GLU A 65 -8.81 3.90 8.70
C GLU A 65 -8.83 2.38 8.86
N LYS A 66 -8.12 1.85 9.88
CA LYS A 66 -8.04 0.44 10.29
C LYS A 66 -7.29 -0.44 9.30
N GLU A 67 -7.99 -1.26 8.53
CA GLU A 67 -7.42 -2.20 7.58
C GLU A 67 -7.66 -1.76 6.14
N LYS A 68 -6.77 -2.17 5.25
CA LYS A 68 -6.92 -1.92 3.82
C LYS A 68 -6.59 -3.18 3.02
N THR A 69 -7.52 -3.57 2.16
CA THR A 69 -7.30 -4.59 1.13
C THR A 69 -7.21 -3.89 -0.21
N PHE A 70 -6.24 -4.27 -1.02
CA PHE A 70 -6.01 -3.73 -2.34
C PHE A 70 -5.44 -4.78 -3.28
N TYR A 71 -5.41 -4.47 -4.58
CA TYR A 71 -4.91 -5.36 -5.61
C TYR A 71 -3.79 -4.70 -6.41
N VAL A 72 -2.80 -5.52 -6.77
CA VAL A 72 -1.71 -5.13 -7.68
C VAL A 72 -1.80 -6.02 -8.92
N ARG A 73 -1.86 -5.40 -10.07
CA ARG A 73 -1.89 -6.12 -11.35
C ARG A 73 -1.11 -5.37 -12.44
N THR A 74 -0.93 -6.00 -13.57
CA THR A 74 -0.48 -5.39 -14.81
C THR A 74 -1.69 -5.19 -15.73
N GLU A 75 -1.69 -4.13 -16.52
CA GLU A 75 -2.74 -3.87 -17.52
C GLU A 75 -2.86 -5.04 -18.49
N ASN A 76 -1.74 -5.50 -19.03
CA ASN A 76 -1.68 -6.70 -19.84
C ASN A 76 -1.51 -7.93 -18.93
N LEU A 77 -2.43 -8.90 -19.04
CA LEU A 77 -2.44 -10.11 -18.21
C LEU A 77 -1.26 -11.06 -18.46
N GLU A 78 -0.60 -10.93 -19.61
CA GLU A 78 0.58 -11.73 -19.98
C GLU A 78 1.86 -11.22 -19.31
N ASP A 79 1.87 -9.97 -18.86
CA ASP A 79 3.00 -9.39 -18.15
C ASP A 79 3.17 -10.02 -16.77
N GLN A 80 4.43 -10.16 -16.37
CA GLN A 80 4.79 -10.84 -15.14
C GLN A 80 5.21 -9.86 -14.06
N ILE A 81 4.55 -9.91 -12.89
CA ILE A 81 5.05 -9.26 -11.68
C ILE A 81 6.18 -10.11 -11.10
N GLU A 82 7.42 -9.59 -11.12
CA GLU A 82 8.60 -10.27 -10.60
C GLU A 82 8.67 -10.24 -9.07
N TYR A 83 8.30 -9.10 -8.49
CA TYR A 83 8.18 -8.98 -7.04
C TYR A 83 7.24 -7.87 -6.61
N ILE A 84 6.74 -8.02 -5.39
CA ILE A 84 6.06 -6.99 -4.62
C ILE A 84 6.83 -6.88 -3.30
N LYS A 85 7.25 -5.67 -2.92
CA LYS A 85 7.83 -5.38 -1.62
C LYS A 85 6.89 -4.48 -0.83
N ILE A 86 6.81 -4.72 0.47
CA ILE A 86 6.09 -3.88 1.43
C ILE A 86 7.12 -3.44 2.47
N ASN A 87 7.35 -2.14 2.59
CA ASN A 87 8.38 -1.56 3.46
C ASN A 87 9.74 -2.27 3.28
N GLY A 88 10.17 -2.44 2.03
CA GLY A 88 11.42 -3.09 1.65
C GLY A 88 11.44 -4.62 1.71
N LYS A 89 10.41 -5.27 2.30
CA LYS A 89 10.35 -6.74 2.43
C LYS A 89 9.59 -7.39 1.28
N LYS A 90 10.24 -8.29 0.55
CA LYS A 90 9.62 -9.05 -0.55
C LYS A 90 8.49 -9.94 -0.02
N GLN A 91 7.36 -9.93 -0.72
CA GLN A 91 6.18 -10.73 -0.41
C GLN A 91 6.10 -11.95 -1.30
N ASN A 92 5.88 -13.12 -0.70
CA ASN A 92 5.58 -14.34 -1.43
C ASN A 92 4.06 -14.50 -1.51
N ARG A 93 3.46 -14.04 -2.61
CA ARG A 93 2.02 -14.09 -2.81
C ARG A 93 1.68 -14.82 -4.10
N LYS A 94 0.51 -15.47 -4.11
CA LYS A 94 -0.02 -16.13 -5.30
C LYS A 94 -0.90 -15.16 -6.08
N LYS A 95 -0.73 -15.14 -7.42
CA LYS A 95 -1.61 -14.40 -8.32
C LYS A 95 -3.01 -15.00 -8.24
N GLN A 96 -4.00 -14.15 -8.02
CA GLN A 96 -5.42 -14.48 -8.06
C GLN A 96 -6.06 -13.98 -9.36
N LYS A 97 -7.38 -14.22 -9.52
CA LYS A 97 -8.11 -13.82 -10.73
C LYS A 97 -8.07 -12.30 -11.00
N LYS A 98 -8.05 -11.48 -9.94
CA LYS A 98 -7.98 -10.01 -10.03
C LYS A 98 -6.56 -9.43 -9.92
N GLY A 99 -5.52 -10.26 -9.85
CA GLY A 99 -4.15 -9.84 -9.58
C GLY A 99 -3.63 -10.36 -8.24
N TYR A 100 -2.71 -9.64 -7.62
CA TYR A 100 -2.17 -9.98 -6.30
C TYR A 100 -2.93 -9.23 -5.22
N GLU A 101 -3.71 -9.94 -4.42
CA GLU A 101 -4.45 -9.40 -3.29
C GLU A 101 -3.52 -9.19 -2.08
N ILE A 102 -3.58 -7.99 -1.51
CA ILE A 102 -2.78 -7.58 -0.36
C ILE A 102 -3.72 -7.01 0.69
N GLN A 103 -3.69 -7.58 1.90
CA GLN A 103 -4.41 -7.09 3.06
C GLN A 103 -3.42 -6.62 4.12
N LEU A 104 -3.59 -5.40 4.61
CA LEU A 104 -2.79 -4.75 5.64
C LEU A 104 -3.70 -4.27 6.75
N ASN A 105 -3.34 -4.56 8.01
CA ASN A 105 -4.18 -4.30 9.18
C ASN A 105 -3.46 -3.58 10.33
N GLU A 106 -2.17 -3.27 10.17
CA GLU A 106 -1.43 -2.53 11.19
C GLU A 106 -1.44 -1.03 10.88
N ALA A 107 -1.67 -0.21 11.91
CA ALA A 107 -1.60 1.24 11.78
C ALA A 107 -0.13 1.71 11.66
N LYS A 108 0.27 2.05 10.44
CA LYS A 108 1.61 2.59 10.12
C LYS A 108 1.66 3.13 8.69
N ASN A 109 2.78 3.76 8.35
CA ASN A 109 3.08 4.11 6.97
C ASN A 109 3.51 2.88 6.17
N TYR A 110 2.99 2.78 4.96
CA TYR A 110 3.32 1.74 4.01
C TYR A 110 3.93 2.32 2.75
N GLU A 111 4.95 1.64 2.26
CA GLU A 111 5.56 1.85 0.96
C GLU A 111 5.48 0.52 0.21
N ILE A 112 4.84 0.53 -0.94
CA ILE A 112 4.67 -0.62 -1.81
C ILE A 112 5.51 -0.40 -3.05
N GLU A 113 6.49 -1.28 -3.29
CA GLU A 113 7.32 -1.32 -4.49
C GLU A 113 6.97 -2.56 -5.30
N VAL A 114 6.69 -2.38 -6.58
CA VAL A 114 6.34 -3.45 -7.51
C VAL A 114 7.21 -3.38 -8.73
N LYS A 115 7.80 -4.52 -9.13
CA LYS A 115 8.52 -4.67 -10.39
C LYS A 115 7.76 -5.63 -11.30
N ALA A 116 7.53 -5.22 -12.52
CA ALA A 116 6.96 -6.04 -13.57
C ALA A 116 7.88 -6.10 -14.79
N LYS A 117 7.70 -7.16 -15.58
CA LYS A 117 8.40 -7.43 -16.82
C LYS A 117 7.41 -7.97 -17.85
N ASP A 118 7.50 -7.48 -19.09
CA ASP A 118 6.71 -7.98 -20.20
C ASP A 118 7.39 -9.17 -20.91
N PHE A 119 6.74 -9.68 -21.95
CA PHE A 119 7.26 -10.78 -22.74
C PHE A 119 8.48 -10.38 -23.59
N ALA A 120 8.60 -9.11 -24.00
CA ALA A 120 9.76 -8.59 -24.75
C ALA A 120 10.99 -8.36 -23.87
N GLY A 121 10.82 -8.35 -22.56
CA GLY A 121 11.87 -8.16 -21.58
C GLY A 121 11.98 -6.75 -21.04
N ASN A 122 11.05 -5.84 -21.39
CA ASN A 122 11.02 -4.50 -20.82
C ASN A 122 10.56 -4.56 -19.36
N GLU A 123 11.19 -3.73 -18.53
CA GLU A 123 10.95 -3.74 -17.07
C GLU A 123 10.38 -2.39 -16.58
N LYS A 124 9.51 -2.46 -15.60
CA LYS A 124 8.97 -1.30 -14.90
C LYS A 124 9.01 -1.52 -13.39
N VAL A 125 9.44 -0.49 -12.66
CA VAL A 125 9.28 -0.41 -11.20
C VAL A 125 8.32 0.74 -10.91
N SER A 126 7.32 0.47 -10.07
CA SER A 126 6.37 1.48 -9.56
C SER A 126 6.34 1.43 -8.05
N GLN A 127 6.18 2.60 -7.42
CA GLN A 127 6.09 2.76 -5.98
C GLN A 127 4.87 3.59 -5.64
N ILE A 128 4.24 3.27 -4.49
CA ILE A 128 3.12 4.01 -3.92
C ILE A 128 3.25 3.99 -2.41
N GLY A 129 3.00 5.13 -1.76
CA GLY A 129 3.02 5.30 -0.31
C GLY A 129 1.67 5.69 0.25
N PHE A 130 1.28 5.14 1.40
CA PHE A 130 0.04 5.49 2.09
C PHE A 130 0.14 5.20 3.59
N GLU A 131 -0.81 5.72 4.36
CA GLU A 131 -0.89 5.51 5.81
C GLU A 131 -2.14 4.73 6.19
N ILE A 132 -2.00 3.71 7.02
CA ILE A 132 -3.13 3.13 7.76
C ILE A 132 -3.07 3.69 9.18
N TYR A 133 -4.18 4.27 9.66
CA TYR A 133 -4.29 4.81 11.00
C TYR A 133 -5.46 4.17 11.76
N GLU A 134 -5.33 4.14 13.07
CA GLU A 134 -6.44 3.80 13.96
C GLU A 134 -7.01 5.07 14.58
N GLU A 135 -8.29 5.28 14.40
CA GLU A 135 -8.95 6.37 15.12
C GLU A 135 -8.98 6.06 16.62
N LYS A 136 -8.30 6.91 17.41
CA LYS A 136 -8.36 6.80 18.87
C LYS A 136 -9.82 6.86 19.32
N SER A 137 -10.26 5.86 20.06
CA SER A 137 -11.61 5.85 20.63
C SER A 137 -11.84 7.13 21.46
N LEU A 138 -13.10 7.57 21.59
CA LEU A 138 -13.45 8.69 22.47
C LEU A 138 -12.90 8.50 23.90
N TRP A 139 -12.83 7.26 24.34
CA TRP A 139 -12.25 6.89 25.62
C TRP A 139 -10.74 7.22 25.68
N GLN A 140 -9.99 6.84 24.67
CA GLN A 140 -8.55 7.15 24.58
C GLN A 140 -8.28 8.65 24.37
N LYS A 141 -9.18 9.35 23.64
CA LYS A 141 -9.07 10.81 23.44
C LYS A 141 -9.34 11.60 24.74
N ILE A 142 -10.22 11.11 25.61
CA ILE A 142 -10.66 11.82 26.83
C ILE A 142 -9.93 11.31 28.07
N VAL A 143 -9.81 10.01 28.23
CA VAL A 143 -9.31 9.41 29.49
C VAL A 143 -7.81 9.37 29.59
N GLU A 144 -7.09 9.11 28.49
CA GLU A 144 -5.62 9.10 28.54
C GLU A 144 -4.99 10.45 28.93
N PRO A 145 -5.39 11.59 28.34
CA PRO A 145 -4.88 12.89 28.77
C PRO A 145 -5.20 13.20 30.23
N VAL A 146 -6.42 12.89 30.69
CA VAL A 146 -6.84 13.09 32.08
C VAL A 146 -6.06 12.20 33.03
N ARG A 147 -5.87 10.93 32.68
CA ARG A 147 -5.04 9.99 33.44
C ARG A 147 -3.60 10.47 33.54
N LYS A 148 -3.00 10.88 32.41
CA LYS A 148 -1.66 11.43 32.38
C LYS A 148 -1.52 12.69 33.25
N TYR A 149 -2.48 13.60 33.20
CA TYR A 149 -2.49 14.80 34.02
C TYR A 149 -2.56 14.47 35.52
N ILE A 150 -3.43 13.53 35.93
CA ILE A 150 -3.60 13.11 37.32
C ILE A 150 -2.35 12.38 37.85
N PHE A 151 -1.78 11.47 37.05
CA PHE A 151 -0.61 10.67 37.51
C PHE A 151 0.69 11.46 37.47
N TYR A 152 0.98 12.25 36.44
CA TYR A 152 2.21 13.05 36.36
C TYR A 152 2.16 14.31 37.25
N GLY A 153 0.96 14.88 37.45
CA GLY A 153 0.78 15.97 38.42
C GLY A 153 1.12 15.54 39.85
N ASN A 154 0.78 14.29 40.19
CA ASN A 154 1.07 13.76 41.54
C ASN A 154 2.53 13.32 41.74
N GLU A 155 3.23 12.86 40.68
CA GLU A 155 4.67 12.54 40.79
C GLU A 155 5.54 13.78 41.08
N LYS A 156 5.23 14.94 40.49
CA LYS A 156 5.91 16.20 40.80
C LYS A 156 5.68 16.63 42.23
N VAL A 157 4.45 16.52 42.75
CA VAL A 157 4.12 16.83 44.16
C VAL A 157 4.77 15.85 45.10
N ILE A 158 4.93 14.56 44.75
CA ILE A 158 5.60 13.55 45.57
C ILE A 158 7.12 13.75 45.61
N GLN A 159 7.74 14.28 44.57
CA GLN A 159 9.17 14.61 44.58
C GLN A 159 9.48 15.85 45.47
N ASP A 160 8.61 16.85 45.48
CA ASP A 160 8.74 18.02 46.34
C ASP A 160 8.40 17.70 47.82
N GLU A 161 7.53 16.74 48.11
CA GLU A 161 7.20 16.27 49.48
C GLU A 161 8.20 15.27 50.06
N LYS A 162 9.08 14.64 49.27
CA LYS A 162 10.16 13.78 49.80
C LYS A 162 11.21 14.54 50.64
N MET A 163 11.21 15.86 50.60
CA MET A 163 12.04 16.68 51.45
C MET A 163 11.41 17.04 52.80
N VAL A 164 10.17 16.65 53.10
CA VAL A 164 9.46 16.97 54.35
C VAL A 164 8.76 15.74 54.93
N LYS A 165 9.48 15.03 55.82
CA LYS A 165 8.98 14.14 56.89
C LYS A 165 8.40 12.76 56.56
N GLU A 166 9.09 11.78 57.07
CA GLU A 166 8.82 10.34 57.25
C GLU A 166 7.68 9.94 58.19
N ASP A 167 6.56 10.63 58.28
CA ASP A 167 5.46 10.21 59.15
C ASP A 167 4.08 10.41 58.52
N LYS A 168 3.45 9.33 58.14
CA LYS A 168 2.00 9.05 57.83
C LYS A 168 1.79 8.20 56.60
N LYS A 169 2.27 6.94 56.61
CA LYS A 169 2.21 6.03 55.43
C LYS A 169 0.89 5.34 55.17
N GLU A 170 -0.11 5.30 56.05
CA GLU A 170 -1.32 4.49 55.84
C GLU A 170 -2.59 5.25 55.41
N GLY A 171 -2.74 6.51 55.80
CA GLY A 171 -3.95 7.30 55.47
C GLY A 171 -4.04 7.81 54.02
N LYS A 172 -2.88 8.11 53.39
CA LYS A 172 -2.84 8.72 52.06
C LYS A 172 -3.13 7.76 50.92
N LYS A 173 -2.77 6.47 51.03
CA LYS A 173 -3.09 5.46 50.01
C LYS A 173 -4.58 5.23 49.83
N LYS A 174 -5.36 5.26 50.87
CA LYS A 174 -6.84 5.11 50.80
C LYS A 174 -7.52 6.31 50.11
N ASN A 175 -7.00 7.52 50.34
CA ASN A 175 -7.58 8.73 49.73
C ASN A 175 -7.28 8.83 48.23
N ILE A 176 -6.11 8.42 47.78
CA ILE A 176 -5.74 8.40 46.35
C ILE A 176 -6.62 7.43 45.58
N ILE A 177 -6.84 6.22 46.11
CA ILE A 177 -7.72 5.21 45.51
C ILE A 177 -9.18 5.66 45.45
N LEU A 178 -9.63 6.40 46.48
CA LEU A 178 -10.99 6.99 46.51
C LEU A 178 -11.16 8.11 45.48
N TRP A 179 -10.17 8.96 45.30
CA TRP A 179 -10.18 10.02 44.29
C TRP A 179 -10.09 9.47 42.86
N GLU A 180 -9.30 8.44 42.59
CA GLU A 180 -9.26 7.75 41.29
C GLU A 180 -10.62 7.15 40.93
N ARG A 181 -11.30 6.53 41.90
CA ARG A 181 -12.68 6.00 41.71
C ARG A 181 -13.68 7.12 41.49
N ALA A 182 -13.57 8.23 42.17
CA ALA A 182 -14.48 9.37 42.02
C ALA A 182 -14.31 10.06 40.64
N VAL A 183 -13.07 10.22 40.15
CA VAL A 183 -12.81 10.80 38.83
C VAL A 183 -13.23 9.85 37.71
N LEU A 184 -12.99 8.54 37.86
CA LEU A 184 -13.48 7.53 36.92
C LEU A 184 -15.02 7.46 36.92
N PHE A 185 -15.66 7.59 38.08
CA PHE A 185 -17.14 7.63 38.19
C PHE A 185 -17.69 8.92 37.59
N GLY A 186 -17.04 10.05 37.80
CA GLY A 186 -17.42 11.34 37.20
C GLY A 186 -17.31 11.33 35.68
N ALA A 187 -16.21 10.76 35.14
CA ALA A 187 -16.04 10.60 33.70
C ALA A 187 -17.07 9.65 33.08
N LEU A 188 -17.42 8.57 33.79
CA LEU A 188 -18.46 7.64 33.35
C LEU A 188 -19.87 8.29 33.38
N ILE A 189 -20.13 9.17 34.35
CA ILE A 189 -21.40 9.93 34.41
C ILE A 189 -21.47 10.92 33.24
N VAL A 190 -20.41 11.66 32.94
CA VAL A 190 -20.38 12.60 31.80
C VAL A 190 -20.57 11.88 30.48
N VAL A 191 -19.93 10.72 30.25
CA VAL A 191 -20.11 9.90 29.07
C VAL A 191 -21.53 9.29 29.04
N GLY A 192 -22.08 8.89 30.18
CA GLY A 192 -23.44 8.36 30.30
C GLY A 192 -24.50 9.41 30.01
N ILE A 193 -24.33 10.64 30.48
CA ILE A 193 -25.22 11.77 30.21
C ILE A 193 -25.14 12.16 28.73
N TRP A 194 -23.92 12.25 28.17
CA TRP A 194 -23.72 12.57 26.76
C TRP A 194 -24.37 11.52 25.81
N LYS A 195 -24.22 10.24 26.15
CA LYS A 195 -24.85 9.16 25.38
C LYS A 195 -26.39 9.21 25.48
N ARG A 196 -26.95 9.57 26.64
CA ARG A 196 -28.40 9.75 26.85
C ARG A 196 -28.94 10.92 26.04
N GLU A 197 -28.26 12.04 26.02
CA GLU A 197 -28.67 13.22 25.25
C GLU A 197 -28.64 12.96 23.75
N LYS A 198 -27.58 12.29 23.25
CA LYS A 198 -27.47 11.93 21.82
C LYS A 198 -28.53 10.92 21.38
N VAL A 199 -28.90 9.99 22.24
CA VAL A 199 -30.00 9.05 21.98
C VAL A 199 -31.36 9.78 21.93
N LYS A 200 -31.58 10.75 22.80
CA LYS A 200 -32.80 11.58 22.77
C LYS A 200 -32.88 12.44 21.51
N GLU A 201 -31.79 12.99 21.05
CA GLU A 201 -31.69 13.78 19.81
C GLU A 201 -32.05 12.94 18.58
N ILE A 202 -31.53 11.71 18.51
CA ILE A 202 -31.85 10.75 17.45
C ILE A 202 -33.34 10.37 17.47
N TRP A 203 -33.91 10.13 18.66
CA TRP A 203 -35.35 9.83 18.80
C TRP A 203 -36.23 10.99 18.37
N LYS A 204 -35.81 12.22 18.64
CA LYS A 204 -36.58 13.42 18.28
C LYS A 204 -36.59 13.70 16.77
N ASN A 205 -35.57 13.19 16.03
CA ASN A 205 -35.50 13.33 14.57
C ASN A 205 -36.16 12.16 13.81
N LEU A 206 -36.63 11.12 14.53
CA LEU A 206 -37.32 9.95 13.97
C LEU A 206 -38.83 9.94 14.27
N SER A 207 -39.32 10.89 15.05
CA SER A 207 -40.76 11.15 15.32
C SER A 207 -41.24 12.40 14.59
#